data_08491f0c0457173ca9fb5ed287629d77
#
_entry.id   08491f0c0457173ca9fb5ed287629d77
#
_cell.length_a   1.000
_cell.length_b   1.000
_cell.length_c   1.000
_cell.angle_alpha   90.00
_cell.angle_beta   90.00
_cell.angle_gamma   90.00
#
_symmetry.space_group_name_H-M   'P 1'
#
loop_
_entity.id
_entity.type
_entity.pdbx_description
1 polymer ?
#
loop_
_entity_poly.entity_id
_entity_poly.type
_entity_poly.pdbx_seq_one_letter_code
_entity_poly.pdbx_strand_id
1 'polypeptide(L)'
;MAAKKGSVADTFSEAKARVEKLSKRPSNDQLLDLYAFYKQATEGDVAGSRPGMLDLKGRAKYDAWAKRKGLSKDDAMKKYVALVDKLEAGIG
;
A
#
# COMPACT_ATOMS: atom_id res chain seq x y z
N MET A 1 0.67 -3.45 -29.04
CA MET A 1 0.60 -3.08 -28.61
C MET A 1 0.78 -2.74 -27.82
N ALA A 2 0.89 -2.51 -27.85
CA ALA A 2 1.10 -2.11 -27.26
C ALA A 2 0.97 -1.99 -26.20
N ALA A 3 1.45 -2.05 -25.95
CA ALA A 3 1.58 -1.87 -24.89
C ALA A 3 0.69 -1.41 -24.11
N LYS A 4 0.14 -1.76 -23.64
CA LYS A 4 -0.59 -1.39 -22.82
C LYS A 4 -0.02 -1.10 -21.65
N LYS A 5 0.80 -0.38 -21.54
CA LYS A 5 1.32 0.12 -20.44
C LYS A 5 0.24 0.58 -19.77
N GLY A 6 0.05 0.55 -18.74
CA GLY A 6 -1.00 1.18 -18.01
C GLY A 6 -2.00 0.24 -17.41
N SER A 7 -1.78 -1.02 -17.46
CA SER A 7 -2.67 -1.89 -16.69
C SER A 7 -2.48 -1.54 -15.20
N VAL A 8 -3.51 -1.77 -14.41
CA VAL A 8 -3.46 -1.49 -12.98
C VAL A 8 -2.30 -2.27 -12.33
N ALA A 9 -2.14 -3.54 -12.70
CA ALA A 9 -1.08 -4.35 -12.13
C ALA A 9 0.30 -3.82 -12.48
N ASP A 10 0.49 -3.38 -13.72
CA ASP A 10 1.78 -2.84 -14.15
C ASP A 10 2.09 -1.53 -13.44
N THR A 11 1.10 -0.65 -13.32
CA THR A 11 1.28 0.63 -12.64
C THR A 11 1.58 0.41 -11.17
N PHE A 12 0.92 -0.56 -10.56
CA PHE A 12 1.14 -0.90 -9.17
C PHE A 12 2.57 -1.42 -8.95
N SER A 13 3.04 -2.31 -9.83
CA SER A 13 4.41 -2.82 -9.75
C SER A 13 5.43 -1.70 -9.87
N GLU A 14 5.20 -0.77 -10.78
CA GLU A 14 6.08 0.37 -10.95
C GLU A 14 6.07 1.26 -9.72
N ALA A 15 4.91 1.47 -9.14
CA ALA A 15 4.79 2.31 -7.95
C ALA A 15 5.57 1.71 -6.78
N LYS A 16 5.54 0.38 -6.65
CA LYS A 16 6.29 -0.29 -5.62
C LYS A 16 7.77 -0.02 -5.77
N ALA A 17 8.30 -0.06 -6.98
CA ALA A 17 9.70 0.24 -7.22
C ALA A 17 10.00 1.71 -6.96
N ARG A 18 9.08 2.59 -7.34
CA ARG A 18 9.26 4.02 -7.17
C ARG A 18 9.31 4.43 -5.71
N VAL A 19 8.50 3.79 -4.87
CA VAL A 19 8.46 4.17 -3.47
C VAL A 19 9.78 3.91 -2.76
N GLU A 20 10.55 2.94 -3.23
CA GLU A 20 11.85 2.64 -2.64
C GLU A 20 12.90 3.66 -3.00
N LYS A 21 12.62 4.50 -4.01
CA LYS A 21 13.57 5.51 -4.45
C LYS A 21 13.20 6.92 -4.02
N LEU A 22 12.22 7.05 -3.14
CA LEU A 22 11.81 8.37 -2.66
C LEU A 22 12.99 9.05 -1.96
N SER A 23 13.15 10.33 -2.20
CA SER A 23 14.24 11.08 -1.57
C SER A 23 13.96 11.37 -0.10
N LYS A 24 12.69 11.35 0.30
CA LYS A 24 12.34 11.56 1.67
C LYS A 24 11.58 10.36 2.18
N ARG A 25 11.87 9.94 3.38
CA ARG A 25 11.17 8.83 4.00
C ARG A 25 9.73 9.25 4.33
N PRO A 26 8.73 8.49 3.94
CA PRO A 26 7.35 8.80 4.32
C PRO A 26 7.18 8.77 5.85
N SER A 27 6.15 9.43 6.34
CA SER A 27 5.83 9.38 7.77
C SER A 27 5.39 7.97 8.14
N ASN A 28 5.37 7.69 9.44
CA ASN A 28 4.91 6.39 9.89
C ASN A 28 3.48 6.11 9.45
N ASP A 29 2.62 7.11 9.49
CA ASP A 29 1.23 6.94 9.04
C ASP A 29 1.17 6.62 7.56
N GLN A 30 2.00 7.30 6.76
CA GLN A 30 2.05 7.04 5.33
C GLN A 30 2.59 5.65 5.04
N LEU A 31 3.58 5.21 5.80
CA LEU A 31 4.12 3.85 5.64
C LEU A 31 3.07 2.81 5.98
N LEU A 32 2.26 3.06 7.00
CA LEU A 32 1.18 2.14 7.35
C LEU A 32 0.11 2.09 6.26
N ASP A 33 -0.21 3.23 5.67
CA ASP A 33 -1.17 3.27 4.57
C ASP A 33 -0.64 2.51 3.36
N LEU A 34 0.63 2.71 3.03
CA LEU A 34 1.26 1.98 1.93
C LEU A 34 1.20 0.47 2.18
N TYR A 35 1.53 0.06 3.39
CA TYR A 35 1.49 -1.34 3.76
C TYR A 35 0.06 -1.90 3.60
N ALA A 36 -0.91 -1.15 4.12
CA ALA A 36 -2.31 -1.59 4.10
C ALA A 36 -2.82 -1.77 2.67
N PHE A 37 -2.56 -0.79 1.81
CA PHE A 37 -3.00 -0.90 0.42
C PHE A 37 -2.27 -2.04 -0.29
N TYR A 38 -0.98 -2.21 0.00
CA TYR A 38 -0.21 -3.28 -0.60
C TYR A 38 -0.78 -4.65 -0.22
N LYS A 39 -1.05 -4.85 1.07
CA LYS A 39 -1.62 -6.13 1.52
C LYS A 39 -3.00 -6.36 0.94
N GLN A 40 -3.83 -5.31 0.92
CA GLN A 40 -5.16 -5.45 0.36
C GLN A 40 -5.09 -5.75 -1.15
N ALA A 41 -4.12 -5.15 -1.84
CA ALA A 41 -3.96 -5.34 -3.27
C ALA A 41 -3.46 -6.74 -3.61
N THR A 42 -2.62 -7.32 -2.75
CA THR A 42 -1.99 -8.61 -3.06
C THR A 42 -2.71 -9.79 -2.41
N GLU A 43 -3.19 -9.62 -1.20
CA GLU A 43 -3.80 -10.72 -0.47
C GLU A 43 -5.31 -10.59 -0.27
N GLY A 44 -5.84 -9.40 -0.44
CA GLY A 44 -7.25 -9.18 -0.20
C GLY A 44 -7.52 -8.83 1.25
N ASP A 45 -8.70 -9.19 1.75
CA ASP A 45 -9.10 -8.83 3.11
C ASP A 45 -8.17 -9.44 4.14
N VAL A 46 -8.00 -8.70 5.24
CA VAL A 46 -7.14 -9.16 6.32
C VAL A 46 -7.57 -10.53 6.81
N ALA A 47 -6.59 -11.36 7.08
CA ALA A 47 -6.83 -12.71 7.58
C ALA A 47 -5.83 -13.02 8.67
N GLY A 48 -6.14 -14.02 9.46
CA GLY A 48 -5.26 -14.44 10.54
C GLY A 48 -5.52 -13.65 11.80
N SER A 49 -4.74 -13.95 12.82
CA SER A 49 -4.92 -13.34 14.12
C SER A 49 -4.16 -12.04 14.23
N ARG A 50 -4.72 -11.13 14.99
CA ARG A 50 -4.03 -9.89 15.31
C ARG A 50 -2.78 -10.23 16.15
N PRO A 51 -1.62 -9.65 15.86
CA PRO A 51 -0.42 -9.92 16.63
C PRO A 51 -0.58 -9.62 18.11
N GLY A 52 0.25 -10.23 18.92
CA GLY A 52 0.17 -10.07 20.36
C GLY A 52 0.49 -8.68 20.84
N MET A 53 0.19 -8.43 22.12
CA MET A 53 0.32 -7.10 22.69
C MET A 53 1.72 -6.54 22.68
N LEU A 54 2.74 -7.40 22.66
CA LEU A 54 4.11 -6.92 22.67
C LEU A 54 4.65 -6.60 21.28
N ASP A 55 3.91 -6.98 20.24
CA ASP A 55 4.33 -6.70 18.88
C ASP A 55 3.59 -5.46 18.37
N LEU A 56 4.03 -4.30 18.82
CA LEU A 56 3.35 -3.05 18.51
C LEU A 56 3.35 -2.73 17.02
N LYS A 57 4.47 -2.96 16.37
CA LYS A 57 4.54 -2.70 14.92
C LYS A 57 3.65 -3.64 14.13
N GLY A 58 3.65 -4.91 14.51
CA GLY A 58 2.80 -5.90 13.85
C GLY A 58 1.34 -5.56 14.02
N ARG A 59 0.95 -5.12 15.22
CA ARG A 59 -0.43 -4.74 15.47
C ARG A 59 -0.84 -3.52 14.65
N ALA A 60 0.05 -2.54 14.56
CA ALA A 60 -0.24 -1.33 13.75
C ALA A 60 -0.45 -1.70 12.30
N LYS A 61 0.40 -2.59 11.77
CA LYS A 61 0.27 -3.04 10.38
C LYS A 61 -1.03 -3.83 10.17
N TYR A 62 -1.31 -4.73 11.09
CA TYR A 62 -2.53 -5.53 11.00
C TYR A 62 -3.76 -4.64 11.03
N ASP A 63 -3.78 -3.67 11.94
CA ASP A 63 -4.92 -2.78 12.10
C ASP A 63 -5.10 -1.89 10.86
N ALA A 64 -3.98 -1.42 10.28
CA ALA A 64 -4.05 -0.60 9.07
C ALA A 64 -4.64 -1.41 7.91
N TRP A 65 -4.22 -2.67 7.77
CA TRP A 65 -4.74 -3.55 6.73
C TRP A 65 -6.23 -3.84 7.00
N ALA A 66 -6.59 -4.10 8.26
CA ALA A 66 -7.98 -4.40 8.62
C ALA A 66 -8.92 -3.26 8.25
N LYS A 67 -8.44 -2.03 8.30
CA LYS A 67 -9.25 -0.87 7.94
C LYS A 67 -9.60 -0.84 6.46
N ARG A 68 -8.90 -1.59 5.64
CA ARG A 68 -9.14 -1.62 4.19
C ARG A 68 -10.02 -2.79 3.77
N LYS A 69 -10.52 -3.55 4.73
CA LYS A 69 -11.37 -4.69 4.43
C LYS A 69 -12.51 -4.26 3.53
N GLY A 70 -12.80 -5.06 2.52
CA GLY A 70 -13.86 -4.76 1.57
C GLY A 70 -13.40 -4.04 0.33
N LEU A 71 -12.18 -3.48 0.35
CA LEU A 71 -11.66 -2.80 -0.83
C LEU A 71 -11.18 -3.86 -1.82
N SER A 72 -11.55 -3.72 -3.09
CA SER A 72 -11.12 -4.70 -4.09
C SER A 72 -9.61 -4.58 -4.30
N LYS A 73 -9.02 -5.65 -4.82
CA LYS A 73 -7.59 -5.63 -5.11
C LYS A 73 -7.23 -4.53 -6.11
N ASP A 74 -8.07 -4.36 -7.13
CA ASP A 74 -7.83 -3.31 -8.13
C ASP A 74 -7.90 -1.93 -7.49
N ASP A 75 -8.89 -1.68 -6.66
CA ASP A 75 -9.01 -0.37 -6.01
C ASP A 75 -7.86 -0.13 -5.06
N ALA A 76 -7.41 -1.16 -4.36
CA ALA A 76 -6.27 -1.04 -3.46
C ALA A 76 -5.00 -0.70 -4.24
N MET A 77 -4.81 -1.32 -5.41
CA MET A 77 -3.68 -1.00 -6.28
C MET A 77 -3.71 0.46 -6.70
N LYS A 78 -4.90 0.95 -7.09
CA LYS A 78 -5.05 2.33 -7.51
C LYS A 78 -4.74 3.29 -6.37
N LYS A 79 -5.19 2.96 -5.17
CA LYS A 79 -4.94 3.83 -4.01
C LYS A 79 -3.46 3.82 -3.62
N TYR A 80 -2.80 2.68 -3.77
CA TYR A 80 -1.36 2.60 -3.54
C TYR A 80 -0.63 3.53 -4.50
N VAL A 81 -0.96 3.45 -5.78
CA VAL A 81 -0.33 4.27 -6.80
C VAL A 81 -0.57 5.76 -6.52
N ALA A 82 -1.80 6.11 -6.17
CA ALA A 82 -2.14 7.51 -5.88
C ALA A 82 -1.32 8.03 -4.70
N LEU A 83 -1.11 7.20 -3.68
CA LEU A 83 -0.33 7.61 -2.54
C LEU A 83 1.14 7.80 -2.91
N VAL A 84 1.69 6.89 -3.71
CA VAL A 84 3.08 7.03 -4.18
C VAL A 84 3.23 8.31 -5.00
N ASP A 85 2.25 8.61 -5.85
CA ASP A 85 2.29 9.83 -6.65
C ASP A 85 2.33 11.07 -5.74
N LYS A 86 1.54 11.08 -4.68
CA LYS A 86 1.55 12.20 -3.74
C LYS A 86 2.88 12.32 -3.04
N LEU A 87 3.46 11.21 -2.64
CA LEU A 87 4.74 11.22 -1.94
C LEU A 87 5.85 11.72 -2.84
N GLU A 88 5.81 11.36 -4.11
CA GLU A 88 6.80 11.84 -5.07
C GLU A 88 6.66 13.33 -5.32
N ALA A 89 5.44 13.83 -5.25
CA ALA A 89 5.19 15.25 -5.46
C ALA A 89 5.50 16.07 -4.20
N GLY A 90 5.82 15.41 -3.11
CA GLY A 90 6.13 16.13 -1.87
C GLY A 90 4.91 16.54 -1.07
N ILE A 91 3.75 15.98 -1.40
CA ILE A 91 2.55 16.35 -0.70
C ILE A 91 2.30 15.23 0.25
N GLY A 92 2.50 15.37 1.40
CA GLY A 92 2.39 14.24 2.23
C GLY A 92 1.69 14.40 3.48
#